data_15f2d510c80c9c7e4ab9d9bd8f76cbba
#
_entry.id   15f2d510c80c9c7e4ab9d9bd8f76cbba
#
_cell.length_a   1.000
_cell.length_b   1.000
_cell.length_c   1.000
_cell.angle_alpha   90.00
_cell.angle_beta   90.00
_cell.angle_gamma   90.00
#
_symmetry.space_group_name_H-M   'P 1'
#
loop_
_entity.id
_entity.type
_entity.pdbx_description
1 polymer ?
#
loop_
_entity_poly.entity_id
_entity_poly.type
_entity_poly.pdbx_seq_one_letter_code
_entity_poly.pdbx_strand_id
1 'polypeptide(L)'
;MTLRSLFLLSIFLLSTGLSACSPNQQTPREPAPVTETLSAPQATAPVSTGSTTEPTAEPTATPVPALWISPAVPEKLRVANLLDIKVVANKAEANIWLDVNPKSEIQNPKSVWVYALVAAFPTLRDEVSFDELKAAWSGDEQALFLTESTFDAMKTIFGGEKGSGVEIVPAEGLTEALWQNRAAWGILPFEQVHPKLKVLELEGASPLRKEFDAAQYPLVVNFALTGTNAELPPTNRDPEKLVTLVMTGVTALVRATAFKMELNGNTYPAQDIRDWLLEADIAHISNEIPFAVGCPYPNPNQRRLIFCSDPKYIELLEYVGTDVVELTGNHFQDWGKEATLYTLEMYRERGWPYFGGGANLADTQKAAIVERGGMKFAFIGCNPAGPVFAWAREDGWPGAAPCGSDWAGKPKGGDGYEWMAEEIARLKAEGYIVIATFQYFEYYSPEPRPWQERDFRRMAEAGATIVSGSQAHYSQTMEFYGDSFIHYGLGNLFFDQMGYDNPSSGKRTTNTRHAFITRHVFYDGQYLGTELLTTMLEDFAKPRPMTPEEREAFLEEYFKESGWRQ
;
A
#
# COMPACT_ATOMS: atom_id res chain seq x y z
N MET A 1 -62.44 37.48 -3.95
CA MET A 1 -62.11 38.41 -2.86
C MET A 1 -60.61 38.26 -2.61
N THR A 2 -59.76 38.94 -3.34
CA THR A 2 -59.09 40.23 -3.17
C THR A 2 -58.47 40.40 -1.80
N LEU A 3 -57.13 40.34 -1.69
CA LEU A 3 -56.32 41.50 -1.37
C LEU A 3 -54.83 41.27 -1.65
N ARG A 4 -54.30 42.20 -2.43
CA ARG A 4 -52.87 42.42 -2.70
C ARG A 4 -52.27 43.20 -1.50
N SER A 5 -51.00 43.03 -1.23
CA SER A 5 -50.13 44.15 -0.81
C SER A 5 -48.69 43.87 -1.17
N LEU A 6 -48.21 44.72 -1.99
CA LEU A 6 -46.84 45.12 -2.32
C LEU A 6 -46.14 45.79 -1.10
N PHE A 7 -44.81 45.78 -1.11
CA PHE A 7 -43.83 46.84 -0.70
C PHE A 7 -42.53 46.13 -0.33
N LEU A 8 -41.35 46.56 -0.57
CA LEU A 8 -40.70 47.67 -1.33
C LEU A 8 -39.21 47.31 -1.45
N LEU A 9 -38.67 47.72 -2.54
CA LEU A 9 -37.26 47.75 -2.94
C LEU A 9 -36.47 48.70 -2.06
N SER A 10 -35.26 48.34 -1.61
CA SER A 10 -34.26 49.33 -1.20
C SER A 10 -32.90 48.95 -1.78
N ILE A 11 -32.53 49.73 -2.77
CA ILE A 11 -31.21 49.79 -3.40
C ILE A 11 -30.32 50.65 -2.50
N PHE A 12 -29.12 50.22 -2.16
CA PHE A 12 -28.03 51.07 -1.72
C PHE A 12 -26.81 50.84 -2.60
N LEU A 13 -26.55 51.83 -3.43
CA LEU A 13 -25.31 52.06 -4.17
C LEU A 13 -24.40 52.95 -3.32
N LEU A 14 -23.14 52.54 -3.14
CA LEU A 14 -21.99 53.47 -2.96
C LEU A 14 -20.75 52.66 -3.36
N SER A 15 -20.17 52.87 -4.44
CA SER A 15 -19.16 53.79 -5.04
C SER A 15 -17.75 53.64 -4.44
N THR A 16 -16.87 53.10 -5.28
CA THR A 16 -15.51 53.49 -5.68
C THR A 16 -14.39 53.55 -4.66
N GLY A 17 -13.33 52.82 -4.98
CA GLY A 17 -11.99 52.91 -4.43
C GLY A 17 -11.00 52.04 -5.19
N LEU A 18 -10.62 52.47 -6.40
CA LEU A 18 -9.47 51.93 -7.13
C LEU A 18 -8.18 52.36 -6.43
N SER A 19 -7.33 51.43 -6.08
CA SER A 19 -5.89 51.64 -5.92
C SER A 19 -5.13 50.51 -6.57
N ALA A 20 -4.57 50.82 -7.71
CA ALA A 20 -3.60 50.01 -8.43
C ALA A 20 -2.24 50.08 -7.72
N CYS A 21 -1.62 48.95 -7.43
CA CYS A 21 -0.18 48.85 -7.21
C CYS A 21 0.38 47.85 -8.20
N SER A 22 1.18 48.39 -9.12
CA SER A 22 1.96 47.63 -10.10
C SER A 22 3.10 46.86 -9.42
N PRO A 23 3.49 45.71 -9.94
CA PRO A 23 4.67 44.98 -9.46
C PRO A 23 5.93 45.58 -10.10
N ASN A 24 6.91 45.81 -9.25
CA ASN A 24 8.25 46.31 -9.58
C ASN A 24 9.06 45.15 -10.26
N GLN A 25 9.37 45.33 -11.52
CA GLN A 25 10.35 44.50 -12.24
C GLN A 25 11.76 44.98 -11.88
N GLN A 26 12.55 44.16 -11.24
CA GLN A 26 13.99 44.31 -11.13
C GLN A 26 14.67 43.50 -12.24
N THR A 27 15.26 44.20 -13.18
CA THR A 27 16.21 43.67 -14.19
C THR A 27 17.55 43.35 -13.54
N PRO A 28 18.25 42.30 -13.97
CA PRO A 28 19.60 41.97 -13.50
C PRO A 28 20.62 42.96 -14.11
N ARG A 29 21.52 43.47 -13.29
CA ARG A 29 22.71 44.24 -13.71
C ARG A 29 23.82 43.29 -14.12
N GLU A 30 24.34 43.53 -15.32
CA GLU A 30 25.61 43.04 -15.82
C GLU A 30 26.81 43.54 -14.99
N PRO A 31 27.86 42.77 -14.72
CA PRO A 31 29.09 43.28 -14.12
C PRO A 31 30.02 43.85 -15.17
N ALA A 32 30.57 45.02 -14.88
CA ALA A 32 31.54 45.76 -15.69
C ALA A 32 32.92 45.05 -15.70
N PRO A 33 33.71 45.29 -16.77
CA PRO A 33 35.02 44.62 -16.96
C PRO A 33 36.13 45.25 -16.11
N VAL A 34 36.94 44.40 -15.51
CA VAL A 34 38.14 44.79 -14.78
C VAL A 34 39.29 44.82 -15.76
N THR A 35 39.91 45.99 -15.83
CA THR A 35 41.07 46.26 -16.68
C THR A 35 42.34 45.79 -16.01
N GLU A 36 43.08 44.87 -16.65
CA GLU A 36 44.45 44.50 -16.29
C GLU A 36 45.43 45.62 -16.60
N THR A 37 46.22 45.98 -15.63
CA THR A 37 47.40 46.82 -15.84
C THR A 37 48.67 45.98 -15.71
N LEU A 38 49.30 45.76 -16.84
CA LEU A 38 50.64 45.16 -16.94
C LEU A 38 51.72 46.18 -16.44
N SER A 39 52.57 45.74 -15.55
CA SER A 39 53.85 46.39 -15.31
C SER A 39 54.98 45.34 -15.43
N ALA A 40 55.86 45.57 -16.38
CA ALA A 40 57.01 44.76 -16.70
C ALA A 40 58.28 45.23 -15.94
N PRO A 41 59.43 44.58 -16.10
CA PRO A 41 60.27 44.15 -14.96
C PRO A 41 61.55 45.00 -14.77
N GLN A 42 62.13 44.97 -13.59
CA GLN A 42 63.53 45.39 -13.41
C GLN A 42 64.41 44.21 -13.05
N ALA A 43 65.45 44.05 -13.84
CA ALA A 43 66.54 43.10 -13.67
C ALA A 43 67.62 43.62 -12.69
N THR A 44 68.11 42.78 -11.83
CA THR A 44 69.50 42.86 -11.29
C THR A 44 70.04 41.46 -11.03
N ALA A 45 71.20 41.19 -11.60
CA ALA A 45 72.01 39.97 -11.48
C ALA A 45 72.99 40.07 -10.28
N PRO A 46 73.94 39.14 -10.16
CA PRO A 46 73.80 37.87 -9.44
C PRO A 46 74.78 37.80 -8.23
N VAL A 47 74.53 36.93 -7.28
CA VAL A 47 75.59 36.48 -6.37
C VAL A 47 75.51 34.96 -6.22
N SER A 48 76.66 34.38 -6.59
CA SER A 48 77.05 32.99 -6.43
C SER A 48 77.26 32.61 -4.96
N THR A 49 76.88 31.40 -4.59
CA THR A 49 77.74 30.31 -4.02
C THR A 49 76.93 29.36 -3.17
N GLY A 50 77.19 28.08 -3.29
CA GLY A 50 76.94 27.09 -2.27
C GLY A 50 75.98 25.96 -2.64
N SER A 51 76.50 24.98 -3.36
CA SER A 51 75.90 23.67 -3.55
C SER A 51 75.85 22.89 -2.23
N THR A 52 74.64 22.57 -1.77
CA THR A 52 74.39 21.38 -0.96
C THR A 52 73.14 20.71 -1.56
N THR A 53 73.38 19.64 -2.26
CA THR A 53 72.34 18.73 -2.77
C THR A 53 71.73 17.95 -1.57
N GLU A 54 70.59 18.41 -1.08
CA GLU A 54 69.68 17.55 -0.32
C GLU A 54 68.99 16.57 -1.31
N PRO A 55 68.83 15.28 -1.00
CA PRO A 55 68.14 14.36 -1.85
C PRO A 55 66.68 14.79 -1.94
N THR A 56 66.23 15.17 -3.15
CA THR A 56 64.84 15.39 -3.47
C THR A 56 64.11 14.07 -3.22
N ALA A 57 63.24 14.04 -2.19
CA ALA A 57 62.34 12.94 -2.01
C ALA A 57 61.50 12.81 -3.31
N GLU A 58 61.54 11.66 -3.98
CA GLU A 58 60.65 11.33 -5.06
C GLU A 58 59.19 11.58 -4.61
N PRO A 59 58.36 12.21 -5.40
CA PRO A 59 56.95 12.34 -5.05
C PRO A 59 56.36 10.93 -4.91
N THR A 60 56.02 10.57 -3.70
CA THR A 60 55.30 9.32 -3.38
C THR A 60 54.05 9.34 -4.25
N ALA A 61 53.96 8.45 -5.23
CA ALA A 61 52.79 8.33 -6.09
C ALA A 61 51.56 8.15 -5.21
N THR A 62 50.59 9.04 -5.34
CA THR A 62 49.32 8.91 -4.61
C THR A 62 48.74 7.53 -4.93
N PRO A 63 48.46 6.68 -3.92
CA PRO A 63 47.98 5.34 -4.18
C PRO A 63 46.68 5.42 -5.00
N VAL A 64 46.60 4.65 -6.06
CA VAL A 64 45.36 4.54 -6.86
C VAL A 64 44.27 4.02 -5.94
N PRO A 65 43.08 4.68 -5.86
CA PRO A 65 41.99 4.22 -5.02
C PRO A 65 41.60 2.79 -5.39
N ALA A 66 41.62 1.89 -4.39
CA ALA A 66 41.28 0.49 -4.54
C ALA A 66 40.30 0.11 -3.40
N LEU A 67 39.09 -0.35 -3.78
CA LEU A 67 38.01 -0.67 -2.86
C LEU A 67 37.91 -2.19 -2.67
N TRP A 68 37.90 -2.62 -1.43
CA TRP A 68 37.45 -3.96 -1.08
C TRP A 68 36.05 -3.89 -0.46
N ILE A 69 35.17 -4.81 -0.91
CA ILE A 69 33.79 -4.92 -0.42
C ILE A 69 33.65 -6.25 0.31
N SER A 70 33.23 -6.19 1.59
CA SER A 70 32.96 -7.40 2.38
C SER A 70 31.86 -8.24 1.75
N PRO A 71 31.96 -9.59 1.78
CA PRO A 71 30.88 -10.47 1.36
C PRO A 71 29.53 -10.21 2.05
N ALA A 72 29.56 -9.70 3.29
CA ALA A 72 28.38 -9.34 4.09
C ALA A 72 27.59 -8.14 3.53
N VAL A 73 28.15 -7.35 2.61
CA VAL A 73 27.53 -6.13 2.09
C VAL A 73 26.39 -6.49 1.15
N PRO A 74 25.15 -6.00 1.38
CA PRO A 74 24.02 -6.21 0.47
C PRO A 74 24.27 -5.62 -0.92
N GLU A 75 23.70 -6.22 -1.95
CA GLU A 75 23.93 -5.82 -3.34
C GLU A 75 23.57 -4.34 -3.58
N LYS A 76 22.44 -3.88 -3.08
CA LYS A 76 21.99 -2.48 -3.23
C LYS A 76 22.98 -1.49 -2.61
N LEU A 77 23.71 -1.87 -1.57
CA LEU A 77 24.73 -1.02 -0.93
C LEU A 77 26.06 -1.04 -1.72
N ARG A 78 26.35 -2.11 -2.48
CA ARG A 78 27.56 -2.22 -3.30
C ARG A 78 27.59 -1.23 -4.46
N VAL A 79 26.42 -0.81 -4.95
CA VAL A 79 26.25 0.05 -6.14
C VAL A 79 26.24 1.54 -5.79
N ALA A 80 26.16 1.89 -4.52
CA ALA A 80 26.03 3.28 -4.06
C ALA A 80 27.33 4.07 -4.28
N ASN A 81 27.34 4.99 -5.27
CA ASN A 81 28.34 6.07 -5.47
C ASN A 81 29.83 5.69 -5.54
N LEU A 82 30.17 4.42 -5.84
CA LEU A 82 31.54 3.92 -5.87
C LEU A 82 32.00 3.50 -7.28
N LEU A 83 31.29 3.91 -8.31
CA LEU A 83 31.44 3.42 -9.70
C LEU A 83 32.79 3.71 -10.34
N ASP A 84 33.55 4.70 -9.84
CA ASP A 84 34.84 5.12 -10.40
C ASP A 84 36.07 4.55 -9.65
N ILE A 85 35.84 3.70 -8.64
CA ILE A 85 36.89 3.11 -7.80
C ILE A 85 37.12 1.67 -8.23
N LYS A 86 38.39 1.29 -8.45
CA LYS A 86 38.77 -0.09 -8.80
C LYS A 86 38.43 -1.03 -7.66
N VAL A 87 37.50 -1.96 -7.86
CA VAL A 87 37.19 -3.02 -6.88
C VAL A 87 38.27 -4.11 -6.94
N VAL A 88 38.81 -4.50 -5.78
CA VAL A 88 39.82 -5.56 -5.62
C VAL A 88 39.24 -6.72 -4.82
N ALA A 89 39.69 -7.94 -5.14
CA ALA A 89 39.23 -9.15 -4.48
C ALA A 89 39.86 -9.37 -3.09
N ASN A 90 41.11 -8.92 -2.91
CA ASN A 90 41.86 -9.12 -1.68
C ASN A 90 41.84 -7.86 -0.83
N LYS A 91 41.41 -7.96 0.43
CA LYS A 91 41.35 -6.86 1.40
C LYS A 91 42.72 -6.18 1.62
N ALA A 92 43.83 -6.94 1.50
CA ALA A 92 45.18 -6.42 1.66
C ALA A 92 45.65 -5.51 0.52
N GLU A 93 44.99 -5.57 -0.64
CA GLU A 93 45.30 -4.74 -1.82
C GLU A 93 44.49 -3.43 -1.84
N ALA A 94 43.53 -3.28 -0.91
CA ALA A 94 42.65 -2.13 -0.83
C ALA A 94 43.19 -1.05 0.09
N ASN A 95 42.85 0.19 -0.20
CA ASN A 95 42.99 1.35 0.68
C ASN A 95 41.65 2.00 1.04
N ILE A 96 40.55 1.44 0.52
CA ILE A 96 39.16 1.79 0.86
C ILE A 96 38.44 0.49 1.18
N TRP A 97 37.66 0.46 2.25
CA TRP A 97 36.91 -0.72 2.68
C TRP A 97 35.46 -0.40 2.94
N LEU A 98 34.55 -1.16 2.34
CA LEU A 98 33.14 -1.21 2.70
C LEU A 98 32.89 -2.52 3.46
N ASP A 99 32.68 -2.43 4.76
CA ASP A 99 32.61 -3.59 5.65
C ASP A 99 31.56 -3.39 6.74
N VAL A 100 31.25 -4.48 7.44
CA VAL A 100 30.43 -4.43 8.65
C VAL A 100 31.15 -3.61 9.70
N ASN A 101 30.42 -2.68 10.32
CA ASN A 101 30.94 -1.85 11.39
C ASN A 101 30.50 -2.44 12.75
N PRO A 102 31.40 -3.02 13.55
CA PRO A 102 31.05 -3.45 14.89
C PRO A 102 30.59 -2.27 15.77
N LYS A 103 29.57 -2.48 16.58
CA LYS A 103 28.81 -1.48 17.35
C LYS A 103 29.64 -0.53 18.22
N SER A 104 30.97 -0.75 18.39
CA SER A 104 31.82 -0.07 19.38
C SER A 104 32.79 0.98 18.83
N GLU A 105 33.05 1.04 17.55
CA GLU A 105 34.12 1.91 17.03
C GLU A 105 33.66 2.65 15.80
N ILE A 106 33.24 3.89 15.83
CA ILE A 106 33.50 4.83 14.75
C ILE A 106 32.56 6.05 14.73
N GLN A 107 33.18 7.21 14.59
CA GLN A 107 32.60 8.54 14.39
C GLN A 107 32.34 8.90 12.91
N ASN A 108 32.03 7.95 12.00
CA ASN A 108 31.84 8.27 10.57
C ASN A 108 30.61 7.60 9.95
N PRO A 109 30.10 8.09 8.82
CA PRO A 109 28.75 7.81 8.35
C PRO A 109 28.48 6.32 8.32
N LYS A 110 27.51 5.93 9.16
CA LYS A 110 27.02 4.56 9.24
C LYS A 110 25.87 4.43 8.27
N SER A 111 25.86 3.35 7.50
CA SER A 111 24.68 2.89 6.82
C SER A 111 23.99 1.85 7.71
N VAL A 112 22.77 2.14 8.15
CA VAL A 112 21.96 1.26 9.00
C VAL A 112 21.10 0.38 8.08
N TRP A 113 21.41 -0.91 8.04
CA TRP A 113 20.72 -1.85 7.16
C TRP A 113 19.75 -2.73 7.95
N VAL A 114 18.47 -2.60 7.66
CA VAL A 114 17.38 -3.36 8.27
C VAL A 114 17.16 -4.63 7.48
N TYR A 115 17.03 -5.76 8.18
CA TYR A 115 16.65 -7.05 7.60
C TYR A 115 15.28 -7.47 8.10
N ALA A 116 14.50 -8.13 7.27
CA ALA A 116 13.20 -8.67 7.62
C ALA A 116 13.28 -10.17 7.88
N LEU A 117 12.60 -10.63 8.93
CA LEU A 117 12.29 -12.04 9.12
C LEU A 117 11.03 -12.36 8.33
N VAL A 118 11.08 -13.37 7.48
CA VAL A 118 9.99 -13.70 6.57
C VAL A 118 9.66 -15.19 6.56
N ALA A 119 8.44 -15.50 6.13
CA ALA A 119 7.99 -16.85 5.80
C ALA A 119 7.19 -16.81 4.49
N ALA A 120 6.79 -17.96 3.96
CA ALA A 120 5.84 -18.00 2.85
C ALA A 120 4.51 -17.33 3.26
N PHE A 121 3.87 -16.62 2.34
CA PHE A 121 2.66 -15.83 2.62
C PHE A 121 1.57 -16.56 3.42
N PRO A 122 1.22 -17.85 3.14
CA PRO A 122 0.15 -18.53 3.86
C PRO A 122 0.54 -19.03 5.27
N THR A 123 1.58 -18.47 5.87
CA THR A 123 1.97 -18.80 7.24
C THR A 123 0.97 -18.22 8.23
N LEU A 124 0.47 -19.05 9.17
CA LEU A 124 -0.49 -18.63 10.21
C LEU A 124 0.17 -17.79 11.30
N ARG A 125 1.40 -18.09 11.63
CA ARG A 125 2.18 -17.40 12.65
C ARG A 125 2.44 -15.96 12.26
N ASP A 126 2.27 -15.01 13.21
CA ASP A 126 2.50 -13.58 13.00
C ASP A 126 3.80 -13.09 13.64
N GLU A 127 4.22 -13.71 14.75
CA GLU A 127 5.32 -13.23 15.59
C GLU A 127 6.30 -14.35 15.94
N VAL A 128 7.57 -14.00 16.09
CA VAL A 128 8.68 -14.86 16.54
C VAL A 128 9.48 -14.11 17.59
N SER A 129 9.88 -14.79 18.67
CA SER A 129 10.82 -14.22 19.63
C SER A 129 12.28 -14.30 19.11
N PHE A 130 13.12 -13.41 19.61
CA PHE A 130 14.54 -13.43 19.22
C PHE A 130 15.24 -14.73 19.69
N ASP A 131 14.79 -15.32 20.79
CA ASP A 131 15.34 -16.58 21.29
C ASP A 131 14.99 -17.76 20.37
N GLU A 132 13.77 -17.82 19.83
CA GLU A 132 13.38 -18.83 18.80
C GLU A 132 14.22 -18.66 17.53
N LEU A 133 14.45 -17.41 17.10
CA LEU A 133 15.28 -17.15 15.94
C LEU A 133 16.76 -17.55 16.17
N LYS A 134 17.30 -17.34 17.38
CA LYS A 134 18.62 -17.84 17.76
C LYS A 134 18.69 -19.37 17.76
N ALA A 135 17.63 -20.03 18.22
CA ALA A 135 17.54 -21.48 18.18
C ALA A 135 17.55 -22.00 16.73
N ALA A 136 16.77 -21.39 15.84
CA ALA A 136 16.78 -21.68 14.41
C ALA A 136 18.18 -21.49 13.77
N TRP A 137 18.87 -20.38 14.12
CA TRP A 137 20.25 -20.12 13.69
C TRP A 137 21.22 -21.22 14.16
N SER A 138 21.04 -21.75 15.36
CA SER A 138 21.88 -22.81 15.94
C SER A 138 21.58 -24.19 15.39
N GLY A 139 20.48 -24.35 14.63
CA GLY A 139 20.12 -25.59 13.95
C GLY A 139 19.09 -26.44 14.67
N ASP A 140 18.31 -25.87 15.60
CA ASP A 140 17.16 -26.51 16.22
C ASP A 140 15.98 -26.50 15.27
N GLU A 141 15.37 -27.64 15.03
CA GLU A 141 14.16 -28.00 14.25
C GLU A 141 13.64 -27.05 13.16
N GLN A 142 13.83 -25.72 13.30
CA GLN A 142 13.35 -24.69 12.38
C GLN A 142 14.36 -24.44 11.26
N ALA A 143 13.98 -24.71 10.01
CA ALA A 143 14.80 -24.36 8.84
C ALA A 143 14.84 -22.83 8.62
N LEU A 144 16.05 -22.32 8.30
CA LEU A 144 16.30 -20.90 8.08
C LEU A 144 17.04 -20.69 6.75
N PHE A 145 16.41 -20.03 5.79
CA PHE A 145 16.96 -19.76 4.46
C PHE A 145 17.52 -18.35 4.34
N LEU A 146 18.74 -18.23 3.83
CA LEU A 146 19.42 -16.96 3.64
C LEU A 146 20.22 -16.97 2.34
N THR A 147 20.50 -15.78 1.83
CA THR A 147 21.55 -15.61 0.82
C THR A 147 22.93 -15.59 1.50
N GLU A 148 24.00 -15.83 0.73
CA GLU A 148 25.36 -15.80 1.26
C GLU A 148 25.70 -14.47 1.93
N SER A 149 25.35 -13.34 1.30
CA SER A 149 25.62 -12.02 1.88
C SER A 149 24.82 -11.74 3.15
N THR A 150 23.56 -12.20 3.21
CA THR A 150 22.74 -12.12 4.42
C THR A 150 23.32 -12.99 5.53
N PHE A 151 23.74 -14.21 5.22
CA PHE A 151 24.38 -15.10 6.19
C PHE A 151 25.63 -14.45 6.79
N ASP A 152 26.53 -13.89 5.96
CA ASP A 152 27.72 -13.20 6.43
C ASP A 152 27.42 -11.97 7.28
N ALA A 153 26.35 -11.21 6.94
CA ALA A 153 25.89 -10.11 7.76
C ALA A 153 25.33 -10.58 9.12
N MET A 154 24.51 -11.64 9.12
CA MET A 154 23.89 -12.18 10.33
C MET A 154 24.89 -12.82 11.31
N LYS A 155 26.04 -13.29 10.85
CA LYS A 155 27.13 -13.73 11.74
C LYS A 155 27.55 -12.67 12.77
N THR A 156 27.37 -11.39 12.43
CA THR A 156 27.68 -10.30 13.35
C THR A 156 26.66 -10.14 14.49
N ILE A 157 25.45 -10.69 14.30
CA ILE A 157 24.36 -10.66 15.28
C ILE A 157 24.36 -11.94 16.11
N PHE A 158 24.36 -13.08 15.43
CA PHE A 158 24.21 -14.39 16.09
C PHE A 158 25.55 -14.99 16.54
N GLY A 159 26.65 -14.61 15.89
CA GLY A 159 27.95 -15.23 16.12
C GLY A 159 28.02 -16.69 15.65
N GLY A 160 29.16 -17.35 15.90
CA GLY A 160 29.29 -18.79 15.73
C GLY A 160 29.36 -19.26 14.27
N GLU A 161 29.36 -20.57 14.14
CA GLU A 161 29.31 -21.27 12.86
C GLU A 161 27.84 -21.50 12.45
N LYS A 162 27.64 -21.82 11.18
CA LYS A 162 26.35 -22.15 10.60
C LYS A 162 25.75 -23.41 11.27
N GLY A 163 24.56 -23.27 11.83
CA GLY A 163 23.78 -24.41 12.33
C GLY A 163 23.30 -25.34 11.19
N SER A 164 22.94 -26.58 11.53
CA SER A 164 22.52 -27.60 10.57
C SER A 164 21.23 -27.23 9.82
N GLY A 165 20.35 -26.42 10.43
CA GLY A 165 19.07 -25.96 9.85
C GLY A 165 19.19 -24.72 8.97
N VAL A 166 20.37 -24.08 8.91
CA VAL A 166 20.58 -22.90 8.06
C VAL A 166 21.00 -23.33 6.66
N GLU A 167 20.23 -22.91 5.66
CA GLU A 167 20.48 -23.19 4.24
C GLU A 167 20.81 -21.89 3.48
N ILE A 168 21.86 -21.95 2.66
CA ILE A 168 22.24 -20.83 1.79
C ILE A 168 21.66 -21.08 0.41
N VAL A 169 20.87 -20.12 -0.06
CA VAL A 169 20.20 -20.17 -1.36
C VAL A 169 20.54 -18.92 -2.21
N PRO A 170 20.50 -19.01 -3.54
CA PRO A 170 20.61 -17.83 -4.40
C PRO A 170 19.49 -16.83 -4.12
N ALA A 171 19.76 -15.52 -4.28
CA ALA A 171 18.79 -14.47 -3.97
C ALA A 171 17.47 -14.62 -4.77
N GLU A 172 17.58 -14.93 -6.06
CA GLU A 172 16.44 -15.18 -6.95
C GLU A 172 15.64 -16.45 -6.59
N GLY A 173 16.21 -17.36 -5.82
CA GLY A 173 15.58 -18.61 -5.39
C GLY A 173 14.96 -18.58 -3.98
N LEU A 174 15.21 -17.54 -3.18
CA LEU A 174 14.81 -17.52 -1.77
C LEU A 174 13.29 -17.61 -1.58
N THR A 175 12.53 -16.84 -2.33
CA THR A 175 11.06 -16.86 -2.27
C THR A 175 10.52 -18.24 -2.64
N GLU A 176 11.03 -18.86 -3.70
CA GLU A 176 10.60 -20.18 -4.15
C GLU A 176 10.98 -21.25 -3.12
N ALA A 177 12.17 -21.20 -2.53
CA ALA A 177 12.61 -22.13 -1.50
C ALA A 177 11.69 -22.09 -0.27
N LEU A 178 11.28 -20.89 0.17
CA LEU A 178 10.31 -20.72 1.25
C LEU A 178 8.91 -21.26 0.88
N TRP A 179 8.49 -21.12 -0.38
CA TRP A 179 7.21 -21.67 -0.83
C TRP A 179 7.22 -23.21 -0.94
N GLN A 180 8.36 -23.79 -1.25
CA GLN A 180 8.53 -25.27 -1.27
C GLN A 180 8.64 -25.86 0.14
N ASN A 181 9.19 -25.09 1.10
CA ASN A 181 9.25 -25.44 2.51
C ASN A 181 8.55 -24.37 3.36
N ARG A 182 7.23 -24.42 3.44
CA ARG A 182 6.41 -23.38 4.08
C ARG A 182 6.55 -23.28 5.59
N ALA A 183 7.12 -24.31 6.22
CA ALA A 183 7.47 -24.26 7.64
C ALA A 183 8.75 -23.45 7.89
N ALA A 184 9.59 -23.20 6.86
CA ALA A 184 10.85 -22.49 7.00
C ALA A 184 10.66 -20.99 7.16
N TRP A 185 11.64 -20.36 7.81
CA TRP A 185 11.81 -18.92 7.84
C TRP A 185 12.92 -18.47 6.91
N GLY A 186 12.94 -17.20 6.57
CA GLY A 186 14.03 -16.57 5.84
C GLY A 186 14.41 -15.23 6.46
N ILE A 187 15.66 -14.82 6.24
CA ILE A 187 16.08 -13.45 6.53
C ILE A 187 16.60 -12.82 5.24
N LEU A 188 16.16 -11.61 4.95
CA LEU A 188 16.57 -10.87 3.77
C LEU A 188 16.60 -9.34 4.06
N PRO A 189 17.38 -8.55 3.30
CA PRO A 189 17.31 -7.09 3.38
C PRO A 189 15.90 -6.58 3.17
N PHE A 190 15.48 -5.55 3.94
CA PHE A 190 14.11 -5.00 3.89
C PHE A 190 13.64 -4.67 2.47
N GLU A 191 14.50 -4.07 1.65
CA GLU A 191 14.20 -3.69 0.27
C GLU A 191 14.05 -4.87 -0.71
N GLN A 192 14.29 -6.11 -0.24
CA GLN A 192 14.11 -7.34 -1.02
C GLN A 192 12.87 -8.12 -0.60
N VAL A 193 12.06 -7.58 0.32
CA VAL A 193 10.77 -8.19 0.69
C VAL A 193 9.90 -8.30 -0.58
N HIS A 194 9.36 -9.50 -0.77
CA HIS A 194 8.56 -9.84 -1.96
C HIS A 194 7.10 -10.11 -1.56
N PRO A 195 6.09 -9.72 -2.35
CA PRO A 195 4.67 -9.87 -2.00
C PRO A 195 4.23 -11.28 -1.62
N LYS A 196 4.89 -12.30 -2.17
CA LYS A 196 4.63 -13.72 -1.83
C LYS A 196 5.19 -14.14 -0.46
N LEU A 197 5.80 -13.21 0.28
CA LEU A 197 6.34 -13.46 1.61
C LEU A 197 5.52 -12.69 2.65
N LYS A 198 5.36 -13.30 3.81
CA LYS A 198 4.84 -12.67 5.02
C LYS A 198 6.02 -12.22 5.87
N VAL A 199 6.07 -10.97 6.24
CA VAL A 199 7.01 -10.47 7.25
C VAL A 199 6.48 -10.85 8.62
N LEU A 200 7.29 -11.58 9.38
CA LEU A 200 6.99 -11.95 10.77
C LEU A 200 7.48 -10.84 11.69
N GLU A 201 6.67 -10.49 12.68
CA GLU A 201 7.10 -9.59 13.74
C GLU A 201 8.18 -10.28 14.58
N LEU A 202 9.21 -9.55 14.95
CA LEU A 202 10.28 -10.03 15.81
C LEU A 202 10.29 -9.19 17.09
N GLU A 203 10.00 -9.83 18.23
CA GLU A 203 9.81 -9.13 19.51
C GLU A 203 8.74 -8.02 19.43
N GLY A 204 7.64 -8.29 18.72
CA GLY A 204 6.55 -7.32 18.50
C GLY A 204 6.89 -6.16 17.56
N ALA A 205 8.03 -6.20 16.86
CA ALA A 205 8.45 -5.17 15.93
C ALA A 205 8.42 -5.67 14.47
N SER A 206 7.87 -4.86 13.57
CA SER A 206 7.86 -5.14 12.13
C SER A 206 8.44 -3.98 11.33
N PRO A 207 9.38 -4.23 10.40
CA PRO A 207 9.88 -3.19 9.52
C PRO A 207 8.82 -2.67 8.53
N LEU A 208 7.64 -3.28 8.46
CA LEU A 208 6.50 -2.80 7.68
C LEU A 208 5.66 -1.72 8.41
N ARG A 209 6.00 -1.34 9.64
CA ARG A 209 5.31 -0.29 10.41
C ARG A 209 6.08 1.03 10.35
N LYS A 210 5.37 2.17 10.29
CA LYS A 210 6.00 3.50 10.30
C LYS A 210 6.72 3.81 11.59
N GLU A 211 6.14 3.39 12.71
CA GLU A 211 6.66 3.60 14.07
C GLU A 211 7.88 2.71 14.39
N PHE A 212 8.30 1.89 13.44
CA PHE A 212 9.43 0.97 13.61
C PHE A 212 10.70 1.70 14.01
N ASP A 213 11.31 1.25 15.12
CA ASP A 213 12.58 1.75 15.63
C ASP A 213 13.72 0.76 15.32
N ALA A 214 14.52 1.09 14.33
CA ALA A 214 15.69 0.29 13.95
C ALA A 214 16.74 0.17 15.06
N ALA A 215 16.76 1.08 16.05
CA ALA A 215 17.73 1.01 17.16
C ALA A 215 17.41 -0.10 18.16
N GLN A 216 16.15 -0.52 18.23
CA GLN A 216 15.68 -1.58 19.13
C GLN A 216 15.47 -2.92 18.41
N TYR A 217 15.48 -2.92 17.08
CA TYR A 217 15.21 -4.12 16.29
C TYR A 217 16.46 -5.01 16.18
N PRO A 218 16.34 -6.33 16.46
CA PRO A 218 17.51 -7.21 16.51
C PRO A 218 18.22 -7.42 15.17
N LEU A 219 17.48 -7.42 14.04
CA LEU A 219 18.04 -7.71 12.71
C LEU A 219 18.49 -6.42 12.00
N VAL A 220 19.41 -5.70 12.63
CA VAL A 220 20.04 -4.51 12.07
C VAL A 220 21.56 -4.69 12.02
N VAL A 221 22.12 -4.47 10.83
CA VAL A 221 23.57 -4.48 10.62
C VAL A 221 24.03 -3.09 10.17
N ASN A 222 25.09 -2.58 10.81
CA ASN A 222 25.70 -1.33 10.43
C ASN A 222 26.86 -1.60 9.46
N PHE A 223 26.92 -0.85 8.37
CA PHE A 223 28.03 -0.85 7.42
C PHE A 223 28.77 0.48 7.49
N ALA A 224 30.07 0.45 7.22
CA ALA A 224 30.90 1.65 7.15
C ALA A 224 31.81 1.60 5.92
N LEU A 225 32.04 2.78 5.36
CA LEU A 225 33.02 3.01 4.33
C LEU A 225 34.21 3.75 4.93
N THR A 226 35.40 3.16 4.85
CA THR A 226 36.62 3.72 5.41
C THR A 226 37.66 3.96 4.32
N GLY A 227 38.59 4.92 4.52
CA GLY A 227 39.64 5.26 3.53
C GLY A 227 39.20 6.26 2.46
N THR A 228 37.98 6.81 2.54
CA THR A 228 37.45 7.82 1.62
C THR A 228 36.45 8.72 2.35
N ASN A 229 36.16 9.89 1.74
CA ASN A 229 35.09 10.80 2.20
C ASN A 229 33.76 10.57 1.45
N ALA A 230 33.64 9.52 0.65
CA ALA A 230 32.39 9.20 -0.03
C ALA A 230 31.32 8.81 1.01
N GLU A 231 30.07 9.20 0.73
CA GLU A 231 28.95 8.93 1.62
C GLU A 231 28.17 7.69 1.19
N LEU A 232 27.72 6.92 2.17
CA LEU A 232 26.77 5.83 1.96
C LEU A 232 25.33 6.33 2.19
N PRO A 233 24.32 5.70 1.57
CA PRO A 233 22.94 5.93 1.96
C PRO A 233 22.79 5.63 3.47
N PRO A 234 22.09 6.47 4.23
CA PRO A 234 22.01 6.32 5.69
C PRO A 234 21.31 5.02 6.11
N THR A 235 20.38 4.54 5.31
CA THR A 235 19.59 3.32 5.57
C THR A 235 18.99 2.77 4.27
N ASN A 236 18.59 1.48 4.30
CA ASN A 236 17.75 0.87 3.26
C ASN A 236 16.25 1.06 3.52
N ARG A 237 15.86 1.62 4.69
CA ARG A 237 14.47 1.82 5.06
C ARG A 237 14.22 3.25 5.54
N ASP A 238 13.51 4.00 4.70
CA ASP A 238 13.07 5.37 4.96
C ASP A 238 11.55 5.33 5.26
N PRO A 239 11.09 5.70 6.46
CA PRO A 239 9.67 5.65 6.81
C PRO A 239 8.80 6.57 5.94
N GLU A 240 9.35 7.66 5.38
CA GLU A 240 8.61 8.58 4.50
C GLU A 240 8.25 7.97 3.14
N LYS A 241 8.95 6.90 2.74
CA LYS A 241 8.70 6.14 1.51
C LYS A 241 7.81 4.93 1.72
N LEU A 242 7.40 4.65 2.95
CA LEU A 242 6.49 3.55 3.28
C LEU A 242 5.05 4.05 3.22
N VAL A 243 4.20 3.34 2.48
CA VAL A 243 2.77 3.62 2.37
C VAL A 243 1.97 2.36 2.63
N THR A 244 0.97 2.48 3.47
CA THR A 244 0.00 1.44 3.77
C THR A 244 -1.36 1.79 3.18
N LEU A 245 -1.96 0.85 2.45
CA LEU A 245 -3.31 0.91 1.93
C LEU A 245 -4.17 -0.14 2.61
N VAL A 246 -5.23 0.25 3.29
CA VAL A 246 -6.22 -0.68 3.83
C VAL A 246 -7.42 -0.75 2.90
N MET A 247 -7.77 -1.98 2.46
CA MET A 247 -8.98 -2.24 1.67
C MET A 247 -10.01 -3.01 2.48
N THR A 248 -11.27 -2.61 2.30
CA THR A 248 -12.40 -3.13 3.09
C THR A 248 -13.49 -3.72 2.19
N GLY A 249 -14.25 -4.66 2.75
CA GLY A 249 -15.43 -5.21 2.12
C GLY A 249 -16.66 -4.29 2.19
N VAL A 250 -17.84 -4.87 1.98
CA VAL A 250 -19.11 -4.14 1.81
C VAL A 250 -19.47 -3.32 3.04
N THR A 251 -19.75 -2.03 2.79
CA THR A 251 -20.37 -1.11 3.75
C THR A 251 -21.75 -0.70 3.24
N ALA A 252 -22.79 -0.93 4.05
CA ALA A 252 -24.15 -0.48 3.79
C ALA A 252 -24.83 -0.09 5.10
N LEU A 253 -24.91 1.21 5.37
CA LEU A 253 -25.42 1.75 6.65
C LEU A 253 -26.95 1.82 6.63
N VAL A 254 -27.57 0.64 6.65
CA VAL A 254 -29.03 0.42 6.55
C VAL A 254 -29.52 -0.61 7.54
N ARG A 255 -30.81 -0.83 7.57
CA ARG A 255 -31.49 -1.89 8.33
C ARG A 255 -30.98 -2.03 9.77
N ALA A 256 -30.50 -3.23 10.16
CA ALA A 256 -30.06 -3.46 11.53
C ALA A 256 -28.73 -2.74 11.83
N THR A 257 -27.81 -2.58 10.89
CA THR A 257 -26.59 -1.80 11.09
C THR A 257 -26.94 -0.36 11.48
N ALA A 258 -27.74 0.33 10.66
CA ALA A 258 -28.15 1.71 10.94
C ALA A 258 -29.03 1.80 12.21
N PHE A 259 -29.89 0.81 12.46
CA PHE A 259 -30.69 0.77 13.69
C PHE A 259 -29.80 0.69 14.94
N LYS A 260 -28.73 -0.07 14.91
CA LYS A 260 -27.74 -0.12 16.00
C LYS A 260 -26.99 1.19 16.16
N MET A 261 -26.69 1.89 15.05
CA MET A 261 -26.12 3.24 15.09
C MET A 261 -27.06 4.24 15.76
N GLU A 262 -28.37 4.18 15.50
CA GLU A 262 -29.37 5.01 16.20
C GLU A 262 -29.39 4.76 17.70
N LEU A 263 -29.16 3.52 18.15
CA LEU A 263 -29.20 3.16 19.57
C LEU A 263 -27.89 3.49 20.32
N ASN A 264 -26.74 3.38 19.65
CA ASN A 264 -25.43 3.39 20.29
C ASN A 264 -24.51 4.52 19.81
N GLY A 265 -24.96 5.33 18.84
CA GLY A 265 -24.18 6.40 18.20
C GLY A 265 -23.65 6.02 16.81
N ASN A 266 -23.44 7.03 15.96
CA ASN A 266 -23.09 6.83 14.57
C ASN A 266 -21.76 6.09 14.37
N THR A 267 -20.84 6.19 15.32
CA THR A 267 -19.50 5.56 15.25
C THR A 267 -19.44 4.17 15.86
N TYR A 268 -20.55 3.67 16.41
CA TYR A 268 -20.62 2.36 17.06
C TYR A 268 -20.05 1.20 16.23
N PRO A 269 -20.31 1.11 14.92
CA PRO A 269 -19.79 0.00 14.11
C PRO A 269 -18.26 -0.11 14.09
N ALA A 270 -17.54 0.99 14.20
CA ALA A 270 -16.09 0.99 14.05
C ALA A 270 -15.30 0.87 15.37
N GLN A 271 -15.97 0.80 16.52
CA GLN A 271 -15.30 0.92 17.82
C GLN A 271 -14.12 -0.04 18.03
N ASP A 272 -14.19 -1.26 17.52
CA ASP A 272 -13.19 -2.30 17.78
C ASP A 272 -12.13 -2.40 16.66
N ILE A 273 -12.35 -1.74 15.50
CA ILE A 273 -11.46 -1.85 14.33
C ILE A 273 -10.98 -0.51 13.78
N ARG A 274 -11.41 0.60 14.39
CA ARG A 274 -11.11 1.96 13.94
C ARG A 274 -9.62 2.17 13.70
N ASP A 275 -8.81 1.76 14.66
CA ASP A 275 -7.37 2.02 14.62
C ASP A 275 -6.70 1.32 13.44
N TRP A 276 -7.18 0.16 13.02
CA TRP A 276 -6.68 -0.55 11.83
C TRP A 276 -6.85 0.24 10.52
N LEU A 277 -7.94 1.06 10.44
CA LEU A 277 -8.21 1.90 9.28
C LEU A 277 -7.46 3.23 9.41
N LEU A 278 -7.47 3.83 10.60
CA LEU A 278 -6.91 5.16 10.85
C LEU A 278 -5.37 5.19 10.78
N GLU A 279 -4.70 4.08 11.11
CA GLU A 279 -3.25 3.92 11.02
C GLU A 279 -2.77 3.82 9.56
N ALA A 280 -3.66 3.52 8.62
CA ALA A 280 -3.31 3.43 7.21
C ALA A 280 -3.09 4.82 6.59
N ASP A 281 -2.19 4.89 5.62
CA ASP A 281 -2.00 6.10 4.81
C ASP A 281 -3.12 6.35 3.83
N ILE A 282 -3.78 5.26 3.42
CA ILE A 282 -4.95 5.28 2.54
C ILE A 282 -5.96 4.27 3.09
N ALA A 283 -7.09 4.76 3.59
CA ALA A 283 -8.24 3.97 4.00
C ALA A 283 -9.30 3.95 2.89
N HIS A 284 -9.50 2.77 2.31
CA HIS A 284 -10.52 2.52 1.29
C HIS A 284 -11.81 2.01 1.94
N ILE A 285 -12.95 2.59 1.54
CA ILE A 285 -14.28 2.15 1.92
C ILE A 285 -15.10 1.80 0.67
N SER A 286 -15.66 0.58 0.61
CA SER A 286 -16.63 0.18 -0.41
C SER A 286 -18.05 0.50 0.08
N ASN A 287 -18.58 1.68 -0.31
CA ASN A 287 -19.93 2.11 0.08
C ASN A 287 -20.97 1.74 -0.99
N GLU A 288 -21.83 0.80 -0.66
CA GLU A 288 -22.74 0.17 -1.61
C GLU A 288 -24.01 0.98 -1.90
N ILE A 289 -24.40 1.92 -1.02
CA ILE A 289 -25.71 2.57 -1.05
C ILE A 289 -25.62 4.09 -1.01
N PRO A 290 -26.65 4.83 -1.54
CA PRO A 290 -26.63 6.27 -1.51
C PRO A 290 -27.03 6.82 -0.15
N PHE A 291 -26.51 7.99 0.21
CA PHE A 291 -27.05 8.86 1.23
C PHE A 291 -28.23 9.67 0.66
N ALA A 292 -29.29 9.86 1.45
CA ALA A 292 -30.45 10.60 1.01
C ALA A 292 -31.08 11.44 2.13
N VAL A 293 -31.33 12.69 1.84
CA VAL A 293 -32.13 13.56 2.72
C VAL A 293 -33.55 12.97 2.81
N GLY A 294 -34.04 12.78 4.04
CA GLY A 294 -35.34 12.18 4.26
C GLY A 294 -35.39 10.66 4.13
N CYS A 295 -34.24 9.99 4.16
CA CYS A 295 -34.18 8.54 4.32
C CYS A 295 -34.96 8.13 5.58
N PRO A 296 -35.86 7.12 5.52
CA PRO A 296 -36.67 6.71 6.65
C PRO A 296 -35.82 6.21 7.81
N TYR A 297 -36.35 6.31 9.03
CA TYR A 297 -35.75 5.68 10.21
C TYR A 297 -35.48 4.19 9.96
N PRO A 298 -34.29 3.67 10.29
CA PRO A 298 -33.88 2.31 9.91
C PRO A 298 -34.78 1.24 10.55
N ASN A 299 -35.22 0.31 9.72
CA ASN A 299 -36.03 -0.83 10.14
C ASN A 299 -35.18 -2.12 10.09
N PRO A 300 -34.80 -2.71 11.23
CA PRO A 300 -33.96 -3.92 11.28
C PRO A 300 -34.64 -5.15 10.63
N ASN A 301 -35.95 -5.13 10.43
CA ASN A 301 -36.73 -6.20 9.82
C ASN A 301 -37.13 -5.87 8.36
N GLN A 302 -36.54 -4.88 7.74
CA GLN A 302 -36.85 -4.52 6.35
C GLN A 302 -36.56 -5.69 5.40
N ARG A 303 -37.58 -6.09 4.64
CA ARG A 303 -37.47 -7.17 3.63
C ARG A 303 -37.29 -6.64 2.21
N ARG A 304 -37.68 -5.38 1.98
CA ARG A 304 -37.53 -4.76 0.66
C ARG A 304 -36.06 -4.39 0.45
N LEU A 305 -35.50 -4.84 -0.68
CA LEU A 305 -34.11 -4.56 -1.05
C LEU A 305 -34.04 -3.24 -1.84
N ILE A 306 -34.43 -2.14 -1.20
CA ILE A 306 -34.29 -0.76 -1.69
C ILE A 306 -33.82 0.05 -0.50
N PHE A 307 -32.64 0.63 -0.61
CA PHE A 307 -31.90 1.18 0.51
C PHE A 307 -31.53 2.63 0.33
N CYS A 308 -31.44 3.35 1.44
CA CYS A 308 -30.76 4.63 1.57
C CYS A 308 -30.14 4.72 2.96
N SER A 309 -29.13 5.56 3.11
CA SER A 309 -28.54 5.98 4.39
C SER A 309 -28.97 7.39 4.74
N ASP A 310 -29.28 7.63 6.03
CA ASP A 310 -29.40 9.01 6.54
C ASP A 310 -28.03 9.71 6.41
N PRO A 311 -27.97 10.97 5.91
CA PRO A 311 -26.73 11.71 5.75
C PRO A 311 -25.85 11.81 7.01
N LYS A 312 -26.44 11.78 8.20
CA LYS A 312 -25.69 11.83 9.47
C LYS A 312 -24.76 10.63 9.68
N TYR A 313 -25.04 9.48 9.05
CA TYR A 313 -24.19 8.30 9.20
C TYR A 313 -22.82 8.42 8.49
N ILE A 314 -22.62 9.46 7.70
CA ILE A 314 -21.30 9.75 7.13
C ILE A 314 -20.24 10.00 8.20
N GLU A 315 -20.66 10.37 9.42
CA GLU A 315 -19.80 10.47 10.59
C GLU A 315 -18.99 9.19 10.84
N LEU A 316 -19.55 8.01 10.53
CA LEU A 316 -18.81 6.75 10.65
C LEU A 316 -17.63 6.71 9.67
N LEU A 317 -17.82 7.14 8.43
CA LEU A 317 -16.77 7.16 7.40
C LEU A 317 -15.69 8.20 7.74
N GLU A 318 -16.08 9.35 8.30
CA GLU A 318 -15.14 10.35 8.84
C GLU A 318 -14.34 9.79 10.01
N TYR A 319 -15.02 9.09 10.92
CA TYR A 319 -14.43 8.52 12.15
C TYR A 319 -13.36 7.46 11.87
N VAL A 320 -13.47 6.71 10.78
CA VAL A 320 -12.48 5.70 10.37
C VAL A 320 -11.39 6.26 9.45
N GLY A 321 -11.40 7.56 9.14
CA GLY A 321 -10.34 8.20 8.35
C GLY A 321 -10.38 7.86 6.86
N THR A 322 -11.58 7.79 6.26
CA THR A 322 -11.75 7.47 4.83
C THR A 322 -10.95 8.40 3.92
N ASP A 323 -10.15 7.84 3.03
CA ASP A 323 -9.37 8.56 2.00
C ASP A 323 -9.92 8.37 0.58
N VAL A 324 -10.51 7.22 0.28
CA VAL A 324 -11.04 6.90 -1.05
C VAL A 324 -12.29 6.02 -0.94
N VAL A 325 -13.29 6.29 -1.79
CA VAL A 325 -14.58 5.59 -1.74
C VAL A 325 -14.85 4.83 -3.04
N GLU A 326 -15.09 3.52 -2.92
CA GLU A 326 -15.59 2.67 -4.00
C GLU A 326 -17.11 2.78 -4.09
N LEU A 327 -17.63 3.02 -5.29
CA LEU A 327 -19.04 3.20 -5.60
C LEU A 327 -19.55 2.22 -6.67
N THR A 328 -18.97 1.03 -6.70
CA THR A 328 -19.39 -0.03 -7.65
C THR A 328 -20.71 -0.70 -7.24
N GLY A 329 -21.30 -0.31 -6.11
CA GLY A 329 -22.45 -0.95 -5.47
C GLY A 329 -23.68 -1.11 -6.36
N ASN A 330 -24.28 -2.30 -6.34
CA ASN A 330 -25.53 -2.61 -7.05
C ASN A 330 -26.75 -1.87 -6.47
N HIS A 331 -26.65 -1.34 -5.26
CA HIS A 331 -27.66 -0.54 -4.56
C HIS A 331 -27.42 0.97 -4.62
N PHE A 332 -26.38 1.42 -5.33
CA PHE A 332 -26.01 2.83 -5.38
C PHE A 332 -27.09 3.77 -5.98
N GLN A 333 -28.05 3.21 -6.73
CA GLN A 333 -29.19 3.91 -7.34
C GLN A 333 -30.55 3.62 -6.69
N ASP A 334 -30.61 2.91 -5.61
CA ASP A 334 -31.86 2.46 -4.99
C ASP A 334 -32.82 3.59 -4.62
N TRP A 335 -32.29 4.76 -4.22
CA TRP A 335 -33.08 5.93 -3.84
C TRP A 335 -33.17 7.00 -4.94
N GLY A 336 -32.78 6.64 -6.16
CA GLY A 336 -32.91 7.46 -7.36
C GLY A 336 -31.78 8.45 -7.60
N LYS A 337 -31.89 9.15 -8.73
CA LYS A 337 -30.86 10.02 -9.26
C LYS A 337 -30.39 11.11 -8.27
N GLU A 338 -31.35 11.75 -7.60
CA GLU A 338 -31.08 12.86 -6.69
C GLU A 338 -30.24 12.41 -5.48
N ALA A 339 -30.53 11.24 -4.93
CA ALA A 339 -29.79 10.68 -3.80
C ALA A 339 -28.35 10.29 -4.21
N THR A 340 -28.19 9.68 -5.38
CA THR A 340 -26.88 9.36 -5.93
C THR A 340 -26.03 10.61 -6.14
N LEU A 341 -26.58 11.66 -6.77
CA LEU A 341 -25.88 12.93 -6.99
C LEU A 341 -25.55 13.64 -5.66
N TYR A 342 -26.47 13.61 -4.70
CA TYR A 342 -26.26 14.14 -3.36
C TYR A 342 -25.10 13.41 -2.65
N THR A 343 -25.03 12.09 -2.76
CA THR A 343 -23.93 11.29 -2.20
C THR A 343 -22.59 11.69 -2.79
N LEU A 344 -22.51 11.85 -4.11
CA LEU A 344 -21.28 12.32 -4.77
C LEU A 344 -20.85 13.70 -4.28
N GLU A 345 -21.81 14.61 -4.01
CA GLU A 345 -21.50 15.92 -3.48
C GLU A 345 -20.96 15.85 -2.04
N MET A 346 -21.57 15.02 -1.17
CA MET A 346 -21.06 14.79 0.19
C MET A 346 -19.59 14.35 0.22
N TYR A 347 -19.16 13.51 -0.76
CA TYR A 347 -17.77 13.08 -0.87
C TYR A 347 -16.85 14.17 -1.39
N ARG A 348 -17.31 14.98 -2.39
CA ARG A 348 -16.54 16.13 -2.91
C ARG A 348 -16.31 17.19 -1.85
N GLU A 349 -17.32 17.49 -1.02
CA GLU A 349 -17.21 18.43 0.10
C GLU A 349 -16.15 18.02 1.11
N ARG A 350 -15.86 16.69 1.23
CA ARG A 350 -14.84 16.13 2.11
C ARG A 350 -13.49 15.94 1.43
N GLY A 351 -13.42 16.22 0.13
CA GLY A 351 -12.20 15.96 -0.63
C GLY A 351 -11.88 14.48 -0.82
N TRP A 352 -12.88 13.60 -0.66
CA TRP A 352 -12.70 12.17 -0.87
C TRP A 352 -12.86 11.84 -2.36
N PRO A 353 -11.79 11.41 -3.04
CA PRO A 353 -11.91 10.84 -4.35
C PRO A 353 -12.77 9.58 -4.31
N TYR A 354 -13.56 9.37 -5.37
CA TYR A 354 -14.40 8.19 -5.53
C TYR A 354 -14.20 7.60 -6.92
N PHE A 355 -14.49 6.32 -7.07
CA PHE A 355 -14.34 5.57 -8.33
C PHE A 355 -15.40 4.48 -8.47
N GLY A 356 -15.53 3.93 -9.68
CA GLY A 356 -16.47 2.85 -9.97
C GLY A 356 -17.93 3.25 -9.92
N GLY A 357 -18.22 4.53 -9.67
CA GLY A 357 -19.51 5.18 -9.72
C GLY A 357 -19.38 6.65 -10.01
N GLY A 358 -20.45 7.32 -10.45
CA GLY A 358 -20.37 8.73 -10.81
C GLY A 358 -21.68 9.32 -11.34
N ALA A 359 -21.59 10.59 -11.76
CA ALA A 359 -22.74 11.38 -12.23
C ALA A 359 -23.23 11.00 -13.64
N ASN A 360 -22.43 10.29 -14.41
CA ASN A 360 -22.73 9.76 -15.74
C ASN A 360 -21.69 8.68 -16.11
N LEU A 361 -21.86 7.99 -17.24
CA LEU A 361 -20.96 6.93 -17.69
C LEU A 361 -19.49 7.37 -17.74
N ALA A 362 -19.19 8.50 -18.35
CA ALA A 362 -17.81 9.00 -18.45
C ALA A 362 -17.17 9.33 -17.10
N ASP A 363 -17.96 9.73 -16.12
CA ASP A 363 -17.48 10.00 -14.75
C ASP A 363 -17.16 8.70 -14.01
N THR A 364 -17.95 7.64 -14.22
CA THR A 364 -17.75 6.33 -13.56
C THR A 364 -16.49 5.60 -14.03
N GLN A 365 -16.03 5.89 -15.25
CA GLN A 365 -14.85 5.25 -15.85
C GLN A 365 -13.52 5.93 -15.48
N LYS A 366 -13.57 7.04 -14.75
CA LYS A 366 -12.37 7.71 -14.25
C LYS A 366 -11.79 6.99 -13.06
N ALA A 367 -10.48 6.87 -13.04
CA ALA A 367 -9.76 6.43 -11.85
C ALA A 367 -9.76 7.53 -10.77
N ALA A 368 -9.93 7.14 -9.50
CA ALA A 368 -9.62 8.00 -8.37
C ALA A 368 -8.11 7.98 -8.13
N ILE A 369 -7.49 9.15 -8.02
CA ILE A 369 -6.05 9.29 -7.83
C ILE A 369 -5.78 9.74 -6.41
N VAL A 370 -4.85 9.03 -5.73
CA VAL A 370 -4.35 9.37 -4.40
C VAL A 370 -2.82 9.38 -4.45
N GLU A 371 -2.20 10.43 -3.93
CA GLU A 371 -0.75 10.52 -3.83
C GLU A 371 -0.32 10.43 -2.37
N ARG A 372 0.61 9.51 -2.03
CA ARG A 372 1.17 9.29 -0.69
C ARG A 372 2.60 8.81 -0.79
N GLY A 373 3.50 9.27 0.11
CA GLY A 373 4.89 8.82 0.17
C GLY A 373 5.65 8.93 -1.16
N GLY A 374 5.33 9.92 -1.99
CA GLY A 374 5.89 10.09 -3.33
C GLY A 374 5.39 9.10 -4.39
N MET A 375 4.46 8.22 -4.03
CA MET A 375 3.83 7.25 -4.93
C MET A 375 2.43 7.71 -5.38
N LYS A 376 2.03 7.30 -6.58
CA LYS A 376 0.73 7.60 -7.18
C LYS A 376 -0.12 6.34 -7.26
N PHE A 377 -1.25 6.35 -6.58
CA PHE A 377 -2.22 5.26 -6.58
C PHE A 377 -3.41 5.63 -7.46
N ALA A 378 -3.83 4.70 -8.30
CA ALA A 378 -5.01 4.84 -9.14
C ALA A 378 -6.02 3.73 -8.83
N PHE A 379 -7.21 4.11 -8.37
CA PHE A 379 -8.30 3.20 -8.05
C PHE A 379 -9.31 3.21 -9.19
N ILE A 380 -9.67 2.04 -9.71
CA ILE A 380 -10.63 1.86 -10.78
C ILE A 380 -11.52 0.66 -10.47
N GLY A 381 -12.80 0.75 -10.80
CA GLY A 381 -13.72 -0.35 -10.49
C GLY A 381 -14.95 -0.36 -11.37
N CYS A 382 -15.65 -1.50 -11.37
CA CYS A 382 -16.88 -1.63 -12.11
C CYS A 382 -17.86 -2.66 -11.50
N ASN A 383 -19.08 -2.65 -12.00
CA ASN A 383 -20.19 -3.50 -11.57
C ASN A 383 -20.71 -4.36 -12.73
N PRO A 384 -20.33 -5.65 -12.83
CA PRO A 384 -20.93 -6.58 -13.78
C PRO A 384 -22.24 -7.18 -13.30
N ALA A 385 -22.58 -7.08 -12.01
CA ALA A 385 -23.75 -7.72 -11.42
C ALA A 385 -25.07 -7.01 -11.76
N GLY A 386 -25.03 -5.72 -12.09
CA GLY A 386 -26.23 -4.92 -12.26
C GLY A 386 -26.92 -4.61 -10.92
N PRO A 387 -28.24 -4.39 -10.90
CA PRO A 387 -29.15 -4.37 -12.04
C PRO A 387 -28.94 -3.17 -12.99
N VAL A 388 -29.49 -3.21 -14.20
CA VAL A 388 -29.32 -2.16 -15.24
C VAL A 388 -29.63 -0.75 -14.74
N PHE A 389 -30.62 -0.60 -13.87
CA PHE A 389 -30.98 0.71 -13.33
C PHE A 389 -29.93 1.27 -12.36
N ALA A 390 -29.06 0.42 -11.80
CA ALA A 390 -27.95 0.86 -10.95
C ALA A 390 -26.76 1.41 -11.75
N TRP A 391 -26.72 1.15 -13.07
CA TRP A 391 -25.64 1.58 -13.93
C TRP A 391 -25.79 3.00 -14.43
N ALA A 392 -24.70 3.71 -14.48
CA ALA A 392 -24.61 5.02 -15.10
C ALA A 392 -24.77 4.93 -16.62
N ARG A 393 -25.24 6.02 -17.25
CA ARG A 393 -25.52 6.08 -18.68
C ARG A 393 -24.96 7.36 -19.32
N GLU A 394 -24.83 7.33 -20.65
CA GLU A 394 -24.33 8.46 -21.44
C GLU A 394 -25.26 9.69 -21.37
N ASP A 395 -26.59 9.46 -21.21
CA ASP A 395 -27.60 10.51 -21.13
C ASP A 395 -27.59 11.33 -19.81
N GLY A 396 -26.56 11.16 -18.98
CA GLY A 396 -26.40 11.85 -17.69
C GLY A 396 -27.15 11.18 -16.54
N TRP A 397 -27.46 9.87 -16.67
CA TRP A 397 -27.96 9.08 -15.56
C TRP A 397 -26.80 8.65 -14.67
N PRO A 398 -26.79 8.99 -13.37
CA PRO A 398 -25.73 8.61 -12.45
C PRO A 398 -25.85 7.13 -12.04
N GLY A 399 -24.80 6.57 -11.48
CA GLY A 399 -24.80 5.19 -11.00
C GLY A 399 -23.42 4.56 -10.94
N ALA A 400 -23.36 3.22 -10.87
CA ALA A 400 -22.13 2.45 -10.93
C ALA A 400 -21.62 2.30 -12.36
N ALA A 401 -20.31 2.07 -12.53
CA ALA A 401 -19.68 1.79 -13.82
C ALA A 401 -20.11 0.42 -14.34
N PRO A 402 -20.77 0.33 -15.49
CA PRO A 402 -21.14 -0.96 -16.07
C PRO A 402 -19.93 -1.69 -16.65
N CYS A 403 -19.87 -3.01 -16.46
CA CYS A 403 -18.94 -3.91 -17.14
C CYS A 403 -19.53 -5.32 -17.21
N GLY A 404 -18.88 -6.23 -17.96
CA GLY A 404 -19.41 -7.58 -18.14
C GLY A 404 -20.61 -7.64 -19.09
N SER A 405 -21.07 -8.86 -19.41
CA SER A 405 -21.90 -9.03 -20.60
C SER A 405 -23.33 -9.51 -20.38
N ASP A 406 -23.75 -10.03 -19.21
CA ASP A 406 -24.79 -11.05 -19.31
C ASP A 406 -26.15 -10.77 -18.69
N TRP A 407 -26.34 -9.68 -17.94
CA TRP A 407 -27.68 -9.39 -17.36
C TRP A 407 -28.51 -8.34 -18.13
N ALA A 408 -27.86 -7.53 -18.97
CA ALA A 408 -28.53 -6.39 -19.60
C ALA A 408 -28.39 -6.30 -21.13
N GLY A 409 -27.89 -7.34 -21.75
CA GLY A 409 -27.59 -7.32 -23.20
C GLY A 409 -26.12 -6.86 -23.40
N LYS A 410 -25.43 -7.62 -24.25
CA LYS A 410 -24.01 -7.38 -24.58
C LYS A 410 -23.79 -5.94 -25.00
N PRO A 411 -22.75 -5.28 -24.46
CA PRO A 411 -22.26 -4.06 -25.07
C PRO A 411 -21.99 -4.32 -26.55
N LYS A 412 -22.36 -3.41 -27.42
CA LYS A 412 -22.05 -3.53 -28.83
C LYS A 412 -20.54 -3.51 -29.02
N GLY A 413 -19.94 -4.68 -29.20
CA GLY A 413 -18.54 -4.78 -29.59
C GLY A 413 -17.56 -5.35 -28.62
N GLY A 414 -17.95 -6.07 -27.55
CA GLY A 414 -17.00 -6.69 -26.62
C GLY A 414 -17.67 -7.37 -25.43
N ASP A 415 -16.90 -7.84 -24.47
CA ASP A 415 -17.41 -8.41 -23.23
C ASP A 415 -17.62 -7.35 -22.11
N GLY A 416 -17.36 -6.07 -22.41
CA GLY A 416 -17.62 -4.93 -21.52
C GLY A 416 -16.51 -4.66 -20.49
N TYR A 417 -15.41 -5.40 -20.52
CA TYR A 417 -14.26 -5.19 -19.64
C TYR A 417 -13.09 -4.46 -20.33
N GLU A 418 -13.16 -4.27 -21.65
CA GLU A 418 -12.08 -3.68 -22.46
C GLU A 418 -11.67 -2.31 -21.94
N TRP A 419 -12.64 -1.42 -21.71
CA TRP A 419 -12.37 -0.06 -21.26
C TRP A 419 -11.57 -0.02 -19.95
N MET A 420 -11.88 -0.93 -19.01
CA MET A 420 -11.21 -0.98 -17.71
C MET A 420 -9.79 -1.53 -17.86
N ALA A 421 -9.61 -2.59 -18.67
CA ALA A 421 -8.29 -3.15 -18.96
C ALA A 421 -7.38 -2.16 -19.71
N GLU A 422 -7.91 -1.43 -20.69
CA GLU A 422 -7.19 -0.39 -21.43
C GLU A 422 -6.76 0.76 -20.50
N GLU A 423 -7.65 1.21 -19.62
CA GLU A 423 -7.35 2.28 -18.66
C GLU A 423 -6.32 1.82 -17.62
N ILE A 424 -6.40 0.58 -17.12
CA ILE A 424 -5.39 0.00 -16.23
C ILE A 424 -4.01 -0.02 -16.93
N ALA A 425 -3.95 -0.49 -18.18
CA ALA A 425 -2.70 -0.52 -18.93
C ALA A 425 -2.10 0.87 -19.16
N ARG A 426 -2.95 1.87 -19.44
CA ARG A 426 -2.55 3.28 -19.59
C ARG A 426 -1.97 3.82 -18.28
N LEU A 427 -2.69 3.66 -17.17
CA LEU A 427 -2.27 4.13 -15.85
C LEU A 427 -0.96 3.47 -15.40
N LYS A 428 -0.81 2.14 -15.62
CA LYS A 428 0.42 1.42 -15.34
C LYS A 428 1.60 1.96 -16.13
N ALA A 429 1.41 2.25 -17.42
CA ALA A 429 2.43 2.83 -18.28
C ALA A 429 2.85 4.25 -17.86
N GLU A 430 1.94 4.99 -17.21
CA GLU A 430 2.21 6.31 -16.61
C GLU A 430 2.83 6.24 -15.21
N GLY A 431 3.12 5.03 -14.70
CA GLY A 431 3.81 4.82 -13.44
C GLY A 431 2.91 4.82 -12.20
N TYR A 432 1.59 4.66 -12.36
CA TYR A 432 0.68 4.49 -11.23
C TYR A 432 0.73 3.07 -10.68
N ILE A 433 0.53 2.95 -9.37
CA ILE A 433 0.15 1.71 -8.70
C ILE A 433 -1.35 1.57 -8.86
N VAL A 434 -1.80 0.58 -9.64
CA VAL A 434 -3.22 0.45 -10.00
C VAL A 434 -3.90 -0.57 -9.10
N ILE A 435 -5.02 -0.15 -8.48
CA ILE A 435 -5.92 -0.96 -7.66
C ILE A 435 -7.24 -1.10 -8.43
N ALA A 436 -7.59 -2.34 -8.81
CA ALA A 436 -8.81 -2.65 -9.53
C ALA A 436 -9.83 -3.33 -8.60
N THR A 437 -11.09 -2.90 -8.65
CA THR A 437 -12.15 -3.51 -7.82
C THR A 437 -13.39 -3.90 -8.64
N PHE A 438 -14.10 -4.88 -8.11
CA PHE A 438 -15.34 -5.35 -8.70
C PHE A 438 -16.45 -5.49 -7.66
N GLN A 439 -17.62 -4.90 -7.92
CA GLN A 439 -18.88 -5.36 -7.34
C GLN A 439 -19.36 -6.59 -8.12
N TYR A 440 -18.84 -7.76 -7.77
CA TYR A 440 -19.11 -8.98 -8.53
C TYR A 440 -20.47 -9.60 -8.16
N PHE A 441 -20.69 -10.88 -8.32
CA PHE A 441 -21.98 -11.50 -7.99
C PHE A 441 -22.03 -11.96 -6.55
N GLU A 442 -23.21 -11.88 -5.94
CA GLU A 442 -23.49 -12.46 -4.63
C GLU A 442 -23.29 -13.98 -4.67
N TYR A 443 -22.36 -14.49 -3.85
CA TYR A 443 -21.99 -15.90 -3.88
C TYR A 443 -21.38 -16.36 -2.56
N TYR A 444 -22.11 -17.20 -1.84
CA TYR A 444 -21.80 -17.68 -0.49
C TYR A 444 -20.92 -18.93 -0.50
N SER A 445 -19.72 -18.84 -1.04
CA SER A 445 -18.69 -19.88 -1.06
C SER A 445 -17.31 -19.24 -1.00
N PRO A 446 -16.33 -19.88 -0.34
CA PRO A 446 -14.95 -19.39 -0.35
C PRO A 446 -14.32 -19.43 -1.73
N GLU A 447 -14.66 -20.40 -2.57
CA GLU A 447 -14.12 -20.53 -3.91
C GLU A 447 -14.79 -19.54 -4.88
N PRO A 448 -14.03 -18.78 -5.69
CA PRO A 448 -14.60 -17.94 -6.74
C PRO A 448 -15.19 -18.79 -7.88
N ARG A 449 -16.03 -18.19 -8.68
CA ARG A 449 -16.51 -18.83 -9.92
C ARG A 449 -15.41 -18.77 -11.00
N PRO A 450 -15.34 -19.74 -11.93
CA PRO A 450 -14.33 -19.74 -13.00
C PRO A 450 -14.32 -18.47 -13.87
N TRP A 451 -15.49 -17.85 -14.08
CA TRP A 451 -15.55 -16.58 -14.81
C TRP A 451 -15.11 -15.38 -13.96
N GLN A 452 -15.25 -15.44 -12.63
CA GLN A 452 -14.71 -14.45 -11.71
C GLN A 452 -13.17 -14.50 -11.73
N GLU A 453 -12.59 -15.68 -11.65
CA GLU A 453 -11.13 -15.86 -11.79
C GLU A 453 -10.61 -15.28 -13.10
N ARG A 454 -11.24 -15.62 -14.22
CA ARG A 454 -10.89 -15.10 -15.56
C ARG A 454 -10.90 -13.58 -15.59
N ASP A 455 -11.97 -12.95 -15.08
CA ASP A 455 -12.18 -11.52 -15.19
C ASP A 455 -11.21 -10.74 -14.29
N PHE A 456 -10.93 -11.25 -13.08
CA PHE A 456 -9.97 -10.66 -12.16
C PHE A 456 -8.54 -10.81 -12.68
N ARG A 457 -8.17 -11.99 -13.20
CA ARG A 457 -6.85 -12.23 -13.82
C ARG A 457 -6.63 -11.33 -15.02
N ARG A 458 -7.65 -11.04 -15.81
CA ARG A 458 -7.57 -10.08 -16.92
C ARG A 458 -7.13 -8.68 -16.46
N MET A 459 -7.61 -8.21 -15.32
CA MET A 459 -7.17 -6.91 -14.76
C MET A 459 -5.72 -6.97 -14.27
N ALA A 460 -5.31 -8.09 -13.70
CA ALA A 460 -3.93 -8.33 -13.34
C ALA A 460 -3.01 -8.37 -14.59
N GLU A 461 -3.43 -9.03 -15.66
CA GLU A 461 -2.74 -9.04 -16.97
C GLU A 461 -2.63 -7.65 -17.59
N ALA A 462 -3.63 -6.80 -17.38
CA ALA A 462 -3.59 -5.40 -17.81
C ALA A 462 -2.62 -4.52 -16.98
N GLY A 463 -2.17 -5.01 -15.82
CA GLY A 463 -1.15 -4.35 -15.00
C GLY A 463 -1.64 -3.85 -13.64
N ALA A 464 -2.85 -4.22 -13.19
CA ALA A 464 -3.28 -3.92 -11.83
C ALA A 464 -2.39 -4.62 -10.81
N THR A 465 -1.91 -3.89 -9.80
CA THR A 465 -1.09 -4.45 -8.72
C THR A 465 -1.93 -5.23 -7.73
N ILE A 466 -3.12 -4.72 -7.42
CA ILE A 466 -4.13 -5.36 -6.57
C ILE A 466 -5.43 -5.47 -7.37
N VAL A 467 -6.07 -6.64 -7.29
CA VAL A 467 -7.44 -6.84 -7.78
C VAL A 467 -8.29 -7.36 -6.64
N SER A 468 -9.37 -6.66 -6.30
CA SER A 468 -10.21 -6.99 -5.15
C SER A 468 -11.68 -7.08 -5.52
N GLY A 469 -12.41 -7.98 -4.84
CA GLY A 469 -13.85 -8.15 -5.02
C GLY A 469 -14.67 -7.73 -3.82
N SER A 470 -15.82 -7.14 -4.10
CA SER A 470 -16.90 -6.92 -3.14
C SER A 470 -18.18 -7.64 -3.59
N GLN A 471 -19.30 -7.51 -2.91
CA GLN A 471 -20.64 -8.06 -3.18
C GLN A 471 -20.84 -9.55 -2.86
N ALA A 472 -19.82 -10.36 -2.79
CA ALA A 472 -20.03 -11.76 -2.43
C ALA A 472 -20.75 -11.91 -1.09
N HIS A 473 -20.70 -10.87 -0.23
CA HIS A 473 -21.14 -10.88 1.17
C HIS A 473 -20.56 -12.05 1.96
N TYR A 474 -19.45 -12.55 1.46
CA TYR A 474 -18.76 -13.73 1.92
C TYR A 474 -17.27 -13.56 1.61
N SER A 475 -16.42 -13.94 2.53
CA SER A 475 -14.99 -13.98 2.25
C SER A 475 -14.70 -15.03 1.19
N GLN A 476 -13.86 -14.68 0.22
CA GLN A 476 -13.43 -15.60 -0.82
C GLN A 476 -11.91 -15.78 -0.81
N THR A 477 -11.43 -16.75 -1.55
CA THR A 477 -10.00 -17.07 -1.65
C THR A 477 -9.19 -15.97 -2.33
N MET A 478 -7.89 -16.15 -2.35
CA MET A 478 -6.92 -15.23 -2.91
C MET A 478 -5.84 -15.97 -3.69
N GLU A 479 -5.16 -15.26 -4.58
CA GLU A 479 -4.02 -15.80 -5.31
C GLU A 479 -2.98 -14.72 -5.64
N PHE A 480 -1.75 -15.16 -5.90
CA PHE A 480 -0.75 -14.37 -6.61
C PHE A 480 -0.78 -14.75 -8.09
N TYR A 481 -1.10 -13.81 -8.96
CA TYR A 481 -1.15 -13.99 -10.40
C TYR A 481 -0.14 -13.05 -11.07
N GLY A 482 0.97 -13.61 -11.55
CA GLY A 482 2.14 -12.80 -11.93
C GLY A 482 2.67 -12.00 -10.74
N ASP A 483 2.76 -10.70 -10.91
CA ASP A 483 3.18 -9.74 -9.86
C ASP A 483 2.00 -9.14 -9.09
N SER A 484 0.78 -9.58 -9.39
CA SER A 484 -0.45 -9.06 -8.79
C SER A 484 -0.92 -9.92 -7.63
N PHE A 485 -1.53 -9.29 -6.64
CA PHE A 485 -2.32 -9.96 -5.61
C PHE A 485 -3.81 -9.83 -5.95
N ILE A 486 -4.51 -10.97 -6.03
CA ILE A 486 -5.95 -11.04 -6.27
C ILE A 486 -6.64 -11.56 -5.02
N HIS A 487 -7.66 -10.83 -4.52
CA HIS A 487 -8.55 -11.26 -3.46
C HIS A 487 -9.98 -11.24 -3.97
N TYR A 488 -10.58 -12.38 -4.16
CA TYR A 488 -11.86 -12.53 -4.85
C TYR A 488 -13.06 -11.97 -4.08
N GLY A 489 -12.99 -11.90 -2.75
CA GLY A 489 -14.04 -11.30 -1.92
C GLY A 489 -13.59 -11.03 -0.50
N LEU A 490 -13.70 -9.77 -0.06
CA LEU A 490 -13.31 -9.35 1.29
C LEU A 490 -14.38 -9.66 2.36
N GLY A 491 -15.63 -9.93 1.94
CA GLY A 491 -16.77 -10.10 2.87
C GLY A 491 -17.43 -8.78 3.22
N ASN A 492 -18.04 -8.72 4.42
CA ASN A 492 -18.78 -7.55 4.91
C ASN A 492 -17.97 -6.75 5.94
N LEU A 493 -17.89 -5.43 5.79
CA LEU A 493 -17.35 -4.56 6.83
C LEU A 493 -18.47 -4.08 7.77
N PHE A 494 -19.26 -3.08 7.36
CA PHE A 494 -20.38 -2.53 8.11
C PHE A 494 -21.70 -2.90 7.47
N PHE A 495 -22.12 -4.13 7.69
CA PHE A 495 -23.33 -4.68 7.07
C PHE A 495 -23.98 -5.75 7.96
N ASP A 496 -25.32 -5.79 8.03
CA ASP A 496 -26.08 -6.55 9.03
C ASP A 496 -26.27 -8.04 8.75
N GLN A 497 -25.52 -8.63 7.82
CA GLN A 497 -25.73 -10.01 7.40
C GLN A 497 -25.10 -11.02 8.36
N MET A 498 -25.87 -11.42 9.40
CA MET A 498 -25.45 -12.40 10.40
C MET A 498 -25.56 -13.86 9.96
N GLY A 499 -26.01 -14.10 8.76
CA GLY A 499 -26.10 -15.43 8.17
C GLY A 499 -26.94 -15.43 6.90
N TYR A 500 -26.82 -16.50 6.15
CA TYR A 500 -27.54 -16.73 4.90
C TYR A 500 -28.18 -18.11 4.90
N ASP A 501 -29.48 -18.15 4.60
CA ASP A 501 -30.24 -19.37 4.42
C ASP A 501 -30.30 -19.70 2.90
N ASN A 502 -29.53 -20.71 2.47
CA ASN A 502 -29.49 -21.09 1.06
C ASN A 502 -30.84 -21.70 0.62
N PRO A 503 -31.58 -21.06 -0.28
CA PRO A 503 -32.91 -21.50 -0.67
C PRO A 503 -32.90 -22.83 -1.44
N SER A 504 -31.79 -23.19 -2.07
CA SER A 504 -31.66 -24.42 -2.86
C SER A 504 -31.31 -25.64 -2.02
N SER A 505 -30.53 -25.47 -0.96
CA SER A 505 -30.07 -26.58 -0.11
C SER A 505 -30.74 -26.60 1.26
N GLY A 506 -31.42 -25.53 1.66
CA GLY A 506 -31.96 -25.34 3.02
C GLY A 506 -30.90 -25.22 4.11
N LYS A 507 -29.61 -25.13 3.73
CA LYS A 507 -28.51 -24.97 4.71
C LYS A 507 -28.32 -23.51 5.05
N ARG A 508 -28.09 -23.26 6.33
CA ARG A 508 -27.70 -21.94 6.85
C ARG A 508 -26.18 -21.87 6.98
N THR A 509 -25.59 -20.78 6.50
CA THR A 509 -24.21 -20.40 6.83
C THR A 509 -24.20 -19.14 7.69
N THR A 510 -23.28 -19.06 8.63
CA THR A 510 -22.98 -17.85 9.41
C THR A 510 -21.65 -17.21 9.02
N ASN A 511 -20.95 -17.79 8.04
CA ASN A 511 -19.63 -17.29 7.58
C ASN A 511 -19.73 -15.93 6.88
N THR A 512 -20.94 -15.43 6.59
CA THR A 512 -21.19 -14.03 6.19
C THR A 512 -20.78 -13.00 7.23
N ARG A 513 -20.52 -13.45 8.48
CA ARG A 513 -19.98 -12.64 9.58
C ARG A 513 -18.45 -12.48 9.50
N HIS A 514 -17.78 -13.37 8.78
CA HIS A 514 -16.34 -13.37 8.66
C HIS A 514 -15.93 -12.43 7.52
N ALA A 515 -14.92 -11.61 7.75
CA ALA A 515 -14.40 -10.75 6.70
C ALA A 515 -12.88 -10.54 6.83
N PHE A 516 -12.28 -10.21 5.70
CA PHE A 516 -10.93 -9.70 5.63
C PHE A 516 -10.94 -8.17 5.55
N ILE A 517 -10.00 -7.57 6.24
CA ILE A 517 -9.48 -6.25 5.95
C ILE A 517 -8.04 -6.47 5.48
N THR A 518 -7.70 -6.10 4.25
CA THR A 518 -6.35 -6.31 3.74
C THR A 518 -5.54 -5.04 3.85
N ARG A 519 -4.37 -5.14 4.49
CA ARG A 519 -3.39 -4.04 4.57
C ARG A 519 -2.27 -4.33 3.59
N HIS A 520 -2.22 -3.57 2.51
CA HIS A 520 -1.18 -3.65 1.48
C HIS A 520 -0.08 -2.66 1.81
N VAL A 521 1.17 -3.08 1.71
CA VAL A 521 2.34 -2.27 2.03
C VAL A 521 3.16 -2.02 0.79
N PHE A 522 3.50 -0.75 0.57
CA PHE A 522 4.29 -0.27 -0.56
C PHE A 522 5.51 0.50 -0.05
N TYR A 523 6.60 0.40 -0.76
CA TYR A 523 7.83 1.12 -0.43
C TYR A 523 8.56 1.55 -1.70
N ASP A 524 8.82 2.86 -1.85
CA ASP A 524 9.61 3.43 -2.95
C ASP A 524 9.15 2.95 -4.35
N GLY A 525 7.84 2.88 -4.56
CA GLY A 525 7.21 2.42 -5.81
C GLY A 525 7.02 0.90 -5.94
N GLN A 526 7.48 0.12 -4.97
CA GLN A 526 7.36 -1.34 -4.98
C GLN A 526 6.23 -1.80 -4.05
N TYR A 527 5.49 -2.82 -4.47
CA TYR A 527 4.56 -3.55 -3.62
C TYR A 527 5.35 -4.59 -2.82
N LEU A 528 5.34 -4.47 -1.47
CA LEU A 528 6.09 -5.37 -0.58
C LEU A 528 5.27 -6.56 -0.11
N GLY A 529 3.96 -6.40 0.10
CA GLY A 529 3.12 -7.47 0.60
C GLY A 529 1.77 -7.05 1.11
N THR A 530 0.99 -8.05 1.54
CA THR A 530 -0.33 -7.89 2.17
C THR A 530 -0.34 -8.54 3.53
N GLU A 531 -0.91 -7.84 4.51
CA GLU A 531 -1.28 -8.38 5.81
C GLU A 531 -2.79 -8.63 5.82
N LEU A 532 -3.18 -9.80 6.34
CA LEU A 532 -4.57 -10.21 6.45
C LEU A 532 -5.09 -9.95 7.87
N LEU A 533 -5.83 -8.86 8.04
CA LEU A 533 -6.59 -8.60 9.26
C LEU A 533 -7.96 -9.29 9.14
N THR A 534 -8.38 -9.97 10.18
CA THR A 534 -9.59 -10.80 10.16
C THR A 534 -10.61 -10.32 11.17
N THR A 535 -11.87 -10.20 10.73
CA THR A 535 -12.95 -9.70 11.57
C THR A 535 -14.12 -10.66 11.69
N MET A 536 -14.79 -10.59 12.84
CA MET A 536 -16.06 -11.25 13.14
C MET A 536 -17.13 -10.20 13.37
N LEU A 537 -18.18 -10.18 12.57
CA LEU A 537 -19.31 -9.28 12.75
C LEU A 537 -20.15 -9.70 13.96
N GLU A 538 -20.41 -8.77 14.85
CA GLU A 538 -21.29 -8.93 16.01
C GLU A 538 -22.40 -7.87 16.02
N ASP A 539 -23.45 -8.15 16.76
CA ASP A 539 -24.57 -7.25 17.01
C ASP A 539 -25.17 -6.60 15.74
N PHE A 540 -25.10 -7.29 14.59
CA PHE A 540 -25.59 -6.80 13.28
C PHE A 540 -24.90 -5.53 12.75
N ALA A 541 -23.85 -5.04 13.39
CA ALA A 541 -23.28 -3.75 13.04
C ALA A 541 -21.77 -3.66 13.29
N LYS A 542 -21.26 -4.39 14.29
CA LYS A 542 -19.94 -4.15 14.86
C LYS A 542 -18.98 -5.30 14.56
N PRO A 543 -18.12 -5.17 13.53
CA PRO A 543 -17.00 -6.06 13.37
C PRO A 543 -15.98 -5.85 14.49
N ARG A 544 -15.48 -6.96 15.05
CA ARG A 544 -14.34 -6.99 15.97
C ARG A 544 -13.19 -7.80 15.38
N PRO A 545 -11.95 -7.61 15.84
CA PRO A 545 -10.88 -8.56 15.55
C PRO A 545 -11.30 -9.98 15.96
N MET A 546 -10.94 -10.98 15.15
CA MET A 546 -11.07 -12.38 15.54
C MET A 546 -10.13 -12.70 16.71
N THR A 547 -10.55 -13.63 17.59
CA THR A 547 -9.62 -14.20 18.57
C THR A 547 -8.50 -14.97 17.83
N PRO A 548 -7.37 -15.27 18.50
CA PRO A 548 -6.31 -16.06 17.86
C PRO A 548 -6.83 -17.39 17.29
N GLU A 549 -7.70 -18.10 18.01
CA GLU A 549 -8.27 -19.38 17.59
C GLU A 549 -9.26 -19.23 16.41
N GLU A 550 -10.09 -18.19 16.42
CA GLU A 550 -11.01 -17.87 15.32
C GLU A 550 -10.21 -17.55 14.05
N ARG A 551 -9.14 -16.74 14.20
CA ARG A 551 -8.26 -16.32 13.11
C ARG A 551 -7.50 -17.49 12.51
N GLU A 552 -6.92 -18.35 13.34
CA GLU A 552 -6.19 -19.54 12.90
C GLU A 552 -7.10 -20.43 12.05
N ALA A 553 -8.26 -20.83 12.58
CA ALA A 553 -9.23 -21.67 11.87
C ALA A 553 -9.71 -21.04 10.55
N PHE A 554 -9.92 -19.73 10.56
CA PHE A 554 -10.35 -18.97 9.38
C PHE A 554 -9.26 -18.93 8.31
N LEU A 555 -8.03 -18.62 8.68
CA LEU A 555 -6.91 -18.57 7.74
C LEU A 555 -6.56 -19.96 7.19
N GLU A 556 -6.58 -21.02 8.02
CA GLU A 556 -6.38 -22.41 7.56
C GLU A 556 -7.38 -22.79 6.47
N GLU A 557 -8.67 -22.49 6.68
CA GLU A 557 -9.73 -22.73 5.69
C GLU A 557 -9.39 -22.02 4.37
N TYR A 558 -9.12 -20.72 4.43
CA TYR A 558 -8.93 -19.91 3.22
C TYR A 558 -7.60 -20.19 2.51
N PHE A 559 -6.52 -20.48 3.22
CA PHE A 559 -5.26 -20.89 2.61
C PHE A 559 -5.38 -22.26 1.94
N LYS A 560 -6.11 -23.18 2.55
CA LYS A 560 -6.39 -24.49 1.96
C LYS A 560 -7.23 -24.36 0.69
N GLU A 561 -8.32 -23.60 0.73
CA GLU A 561 -9.20 -23.38 -0.41
C GLU A 561 -8.52 -22.56 -1.54
N SER A 562 -7.54 -21.71 -1.20
CA SER A 562 -6.65 -21.03 -2.17
C SER A 562 -5.60 -21.98 -2.80
N GLY A 563 -5.60 -23.26 -2.44
CA GLY A 563 -4.61 -24.23 -2.91
C GLY A 563 -3.27 -24.14 -2.17
N TRP A 564 -3.19 -23.39 -1.09
CA TRP A 564 -1.99 -23.16 -0.28
C TRP A 564 -2.05 -24.00 1.01
N ARG A 565 -1.98 -25.33 0.87
CA ARG A 565 -1.91 -26.23 2.03
C ARG A 565 -0.58 -26.07 2.75
N GLN A 566 -0.63 -26.05 4.06
CA GLN A 566 0.56 -26.11 4.91
C GLN A 566 1.21 -27.48 4.90
#